data_b273e75dc4f133059c5782e81eacd6f7
#
_entry.id   b273e75dc4f133059c5782e81eacd6f7
#
_cell.length_a   1.000
_cell.length_b   1.000
_cell.length_c   1.000
_cell.angle_alpha   90.00
_cell.angle_beta   90.00
_cell.angle_gamma   90.00
#
_symmetry.space_group_name_H-M   'P 1'
#
loop_
_entity.id
_entity.type
_entity.pdbx_description
1 polymer ?
#
loop_
_entity_poly.entity_id
_entity_poly.type
_entity_poly.pdbx_seq_one_letter_code
_entity_poly.pdbx_strand_id
1 'polypeptide(L)'
;MSLKTIMIKSIGIIGGSGKIGRTFKNAFENIGLNVIVTDHSTKDQENDLINKSEWIILCVPIDKTPEVFNSIKSKIRKDQVFSDFTSVKSILDDNTYDFEFISCHPLFGPLNNIIGQNIVTIPVSDGSLYDNIKAIFNKIGLKVTEMKSLEEHDKYMSLIQGMTHFSHVCFTTAMKKLDLDIDKVMDICSPIYQSNISFSSRITGGDENLYTNIIMDNPTNIDVLQMYLDTSNKLLEMIKDKNYDDFKDNFKDNREYLKNHISNMIDQSNFLIDKMAEFKKGSNKES
;
A
#
# COMPACT_ATOMS: atom_id res chain seq x y z
N MET A 1 -10.94 19.98 -19.44
CA MET A 1 -11.16 18.52 -19.51
C MET A 1 -12.65 18.27 -19.40
N SER A 2 -13.29 17.67 -20.44
CA SER A 2 -14.69 17.26 -20.39
C SER A 2 -14.85 16.22 -19.28
N LEU A 3 -15.74 16.45 -18.33
CA LEU A 3 -16.13 15.45 -17.33
C LEU A 3 -16.75 14.27 -18.09
N LYS A 4 -15.98 13.18 -18.25
CA LYS A 4 -16.56 11.92 -18.79
C LYS A 4 -17.70 11.52 -17.85
N THR A 5 -18.85 11.24 -18.41
CA THR A 5 -20.03 10.78 -17.64
C THR A 5 -19.68 9.46 -16.96
N ILE A 6 -19.85 9.38 -15.64
CA ILE A 6 -19.71 8.13 -14.90
C ILE A 6 -20.85 7.21 -15.31
N MET A 7 -20.51 6.07 -15.92
CA MET A 7 -21.48 5.07 -16.40
C MET A 7 -21.86 4.08 -15.30
N ILE A 8 -20.87 3.67 -14.46
CA ILE A 8 -21.08 2.76 -13.33
C ILE A 8 -21.91 3.45 -12.25
N LYS A 9 -22.96 2.81 -11.81
CA LYS A 9 -23.87 3.30 -10.77
C LYS A 9 -23.94 2.42 -9.53
N SER A 10 -23.57 1.15 -9.66
CA SER A 10 -23.64 0.16 -8.59
C SER A 10 -22.30 -0.57 -8.40
N ILE A 11 -21.84 -0.63 -7.15
CA ILE A 11 -20.58 -1.28 -6.75
C ILE A 11 -20.88 -2.33 -5.70
N GLY A 12 -20.34 -3.52 -5.88
CA GLY A 12 -20.33 -4.57 -4.87
C GLY A 12 -18.96 -4.72 -4.25
N ILE A 13 -18.82 -4.65 -2.93
CA ILE A 13 -17.54 -4.84 -2.24
C ILE A 13 -17.62 -6.10 -1.37
N ILE A 14 -16.91 -7.14 -1.79
CA ILE A 14 -16.70 -8.36 -1.01
C ILE A 14 -15.56 -8.11 -0.02
N GLY A 15 -15.84 -8.28 1.28
CA GLY A 15 -14.96 -7.82 2.34
C GLY A 15 -15.19 -6.35 2.73
N GLY A 16 -16.34 -5.79 2.35
CA GLY A 16 -16.67 -4.39 2.53
C GLY A 16 -16.80 -3.92 3.99
N SER A 17 -16.95 -4.83 4.95
CA SER A 17 -16.97 -4.52 6.39
C SER A 17 -15.57 -4.34 6.98
N GLY A 18 -14.52 -4.68 6.24
CA GLY A 18 -13.12 -4.42 6.61
C GLY A 18 -12.79 -2.92 6.64
N LYS A 19 -11.65 -2.55 7.23
CA LYS A 19 -11.25 -1.14 7.38
C LYS A 19 -11.14 -0.43 6.01
N ILE A 20 -10.44 -1.01 5.04
CA ILE A 20 -10.31 -0.47 3.68
C ILE A 20 -11.64 -0.51 2.94
N GLY A 21 -12.38 -1.63 3.02
CA GLY A 21 -13.69 -1.75 2.40
C GLY A 21 -14.67 -0.65 2.85
N ARG A 22 -14.74 -0.36 4.15
CA ARG A 22 -15.54 0.77 4.67
C ARG A 22 -15.08 2.13 4.18
N THR A 23 -13.75 2.35 4.11
CA THR A 23 -13.21 3.60 3.57
C THR A 23 -13.71 3.84 2.14
N PHE A 24 -13.60 2.83 1.27
CA PHE A 24 -14.06 2.94 -0.12
C PHE A 24 -15.59 2.97 -0.24
N LYS A 25 -16.31 2.19 0.55
CA LYS A 25 -17.78 2.28 0.61
C LYS A 25 -18.22 3.72 0.83
N ASN A 26 -17.74 4.36 1.89
CA ASN A 26 -18.08 5.73 2.24
C ASN A 26 -17.69 6.72 1.12
N ALA A 27 -16.50 6.56 0.54
CA ALA A 27 -16.04 7.42 -0.53
C ALA A 27 -16.90 7.33 -1.80
N PHE A 28 -17.34 6.13 -2.18
CA PHE A 28 -18.20 5.92 -3.34
C PHE A 28 -19.64 6.41 -3.08
N GLU A 29 -20.20 6.16 -1.90
CA GLU A 29 -21.52 6.67 -1.52
C GLU A 29 -21.55 8.20 -1.49
N ASN A 30 -20.48 8.86 -1.03
CA ASN A 30 -20.36 10.31 -1.00
C ASN A 30 -20.41 10.97 -2.40
N ILE A 31 -20.09 10.22 -3.45
CA ILE A 31 -20.20 10.70 -4.83
C ILE A 31 -21.48 10.23 -5.54
N GLY A 32 -22.40 9.60 -4.80
CA GLY A 32 -23.72 9.20 -5.26
C GLY A 32 -23.80 7.83 -5.93
N LEU A 33 -22.79 6.94 -5.71
CA LEU A 33 -22.86 5.56 -6.20
C LEU A 33 -23.60 4.66 -5.19
N ASN A 34 -24.34 3.68 -5.69
CA ASN A 34 -24.96 2.66 -4.85
C ASN A 34 -23.94 1.59 -4.48
N VAL A 35 -23.71 1.33 -3.18
CA VAL A 35 -22.72 0.37 -2.71
C VAL A 35 -23.37 -0.75 -1.91
N ILE A 36 -23.17 -1.98 -2.34
CA ILE A 36 -23.58 -3.20 -1.65
C ILE A 36 -22.31 -3.85 -1.07
N VAL A 37 -22.36 -4.29 0.18
CA VAL A 37 -21.21 -4.93 0.82
C VAL A 37 -21.57 -6.30 1.36
N THR A 38 -20.62 -7.22 1.28
CA THR A 38 -20.66 -8.51 1.98
C THR A 38 -19.35 -8.77 2.70
N ASP A 39 -19.39 -9.69 3.65
CA ASP A 39 -18.24 -10.18 4.40
C ASP A 39 -18.43 -11.66 4.74
N HIS A 40 -17.56 -12.20 5.57
CA HIS A 40 -17.62 -13.62 5.97
C HIS A 40 -18.99 -13.98 6.62
N SER A 41 -19.61 -13.08 7.37
CA SER A 41 -20.88 -13.33 8.08
C SER A 41 -22.12 -13.25 7.15
N THR A 42 -21.95 -12.64 5.98
CA THR A 42 -23.00 -12.44 4.96
C THR A 42 -22.66 -13.10 3.63
N LYS A 43 -21.85 -14.15 3.65
CA LYS A 43 -21.39 -14.87 2.46
C LYS A 43 -22.54 -15.43 1.61
N ASP A 44 -23.66 -15.77 2.22
CA ASP A 44 -24.89 -16.19 1.55
C ASP A 44 -25.48 -15.12 0.63
N GLN A 45 -25.20 -13.85 0.88
CA GLN A 45 -25.67 -12.70 0.07
C GLN A 45 -24.70 -12.33 -1.07
N GLU A 46 -23.56 -13.02 -1.22
CA GLU A 46 -22.54 -12.73 -2.22
C GLU A 46 -23.05 -12.84 -3.66
N ASN A 47 -23.90 -13.83 -3.95
CA ASN A 47 -24.51 -13.98 -5.27
C ASN A 47 -25.45 -12.80 -5.59
N ASP A 48 -26.20 -12.30 -4.62
CA ASP A 48 -27.04 -11.14 -4.75
C ASP A 48 -26.23 -9.87 -5.01
N LEU A 49 -25.11 -9.69 -4.30
CA LEU A 49 -24.18 -8.59 -4.52
C LEU A 49 -23.64 -8.63 -5.96
N ILE A 50 -23.13 -9.78 -6.42
CA ILE A 50 -22.59 -9.94 -7.78
C ILE A 50 -23.66 -9.59 -8.81
N ASN A 51 -24.88 -10.11 -8.67
CA ASN A 51 -25.96 -9.89 -9.62
C ASN A 51 -26.42 -8.43 -9.73
N LYS A 52 -26.36 -7.67 -8.62
CA LYS A 52 -26.86 -6.30 -8.53
C LYS A 52 -25.78 -5.22 -8.81
N SER A 53 -24.52 -5.63 -8.99
CA SER A 53 -23.41 -4.70 -9.16
C SER A 53 -22.92 -4.65 -10.60
N GLU A 54 -22.51 -3.48 -11.05
CA GLU A 54 -21.82 -3.26 -12.33
C GLU A 54 -20.30 -3.35 -12.18
N TRP A 55 -19.81 -3.03 -10.97
CA TRP A 55 -18.41 -3.16 -10.59
C TRP A 55 -18.29 -3.96 -9.29
N ILE A 56 -17.52 -5.04 -9.32
CA ILE A 56 -17.29 -5.93 -8.18
C ILE A 56 -15.85 -5.71 -7.69
N ILE A 57 -15.70 -5.40 -6.41
CA ILE A 57 -14.41 -5.18 -5.77
C ILE A 57 -14.19 -6.27 -4.71
N LEU A 58 -13.06 -6.96 -4.82
CA LEU A 58 -12.58 -7.91 -3.81
C LEU A 58 -11.62 -7.20 -2.85
N CYS A 59 -12.02 -7.08 -1.59
CA CYS A 59 -11.30 -6.37 -0.54
C CYS A 59 -11.16 -7.24 0.72
N VAL A 60 -10.58 -8.43 0.55
CA VAL A 60 -10.35 -9.43 1.60
C VAL A 60 -8.86 -9.54 1.94
N PRO A 61 -8.47 -10.20 3.04
CA PRO A 61 -7.05 -10.45 3.35
C PRO A 61 -6.30 -11.13 2.20
N ILE A 62 -5.00 -10.84 2.09
CA ILE A 62 -4.15 -11.31 0.98
C ILE A 62 -4.24 -12.84 0.85
N ASP A 63 -4.08 -13.57 1.94
CA ASP A 63 -4.13 -15.04 1.99
C ASP A 63 -5.51 -15.63 1.61
N LYS A 64 -6.58 -14.85 1.67
CA LYS A 64 -7.93 -15.28 1.29
C LYS A 64 -8.30 -14.90 -0.15
N THR A 65 -7.54 -13.99 -0.75
CA THR A 65 -7.86 -13.46 -2.08
C THR A 65 -7.98 -14.56 -3.15
N PRO A 66 -7.05 -15.54 -3.27
CA PRO A 66 -7.17 -16.59 -4.28
C PRO A 66 -8.40 -17.48 -4.08
N GLU A 67 -8.68 -17.87 -2.85
CA GLU A 67 -9.85 -18.72 -2.52
C GLU A 67 -11.15 -18.03 -2.90
N VAL A 68 -11.32 -16.79 -2.44
CA VAL A 68 -12.57 -16.04 -2.68
C VAL A 68 -12.71 -15.72 -4.16
N PHE A 69 -11.66 -15.26 -4.83
CA PHE A 69 -11.68 -15.00 -6.27
C PHE A 69 -12.09 -16.25 -7.06
N ASN A 70 -11.51 -17.41 -6.77
CA ASN A 70 -11.86 -18.67 -7.44
C ASN A 70 -13.31 -19.09 -7.21
N SER A 71 -13.91 -18.72 -6.07
CA SER A 71 -15.31 -19.04 -5.77
C SER A 71 -16.32 -18.16 -6.52
N ILE A 72 -15.90 -16.96 -6.97
CA ILE A 72 -16.79 -15.98 -7.60
C ILE A 72 -16.53 -15.78 -9.09
N LYS A 73 -15.31 -16.02 -9.60
CA LYS A 73 -14.93 -15.66 -10.98
C LYS A 73 -15.88 -16.20 -12.06
N SER A 74 -16.42 -17.39 -11.89
CA SER A 74 -17.39 -17.98 -12.83
C SER A 74 -18.80 -17.35 -12.77
N LYS A 75 -19.08 -16.52 -11.76
CA LYS A 75 -20.36 -15.85 -11.56
C LYS A 75 -20.35 -14.42 -12.08
N ILE A 76 -19.17 -13.86 -12.36
CA ILE A 76 -19.01 -12.50 -12.88
C ILE A 76 -19.42 -12.51 -14.35
N ARG A 77 -20.29 -11.57 -14.74
CA ARG A 77 -20.80 -11.47 -16.11
C ARG A 77 -19.87 -10.65 -17.00
N LYS A 78 -19.98 -10.86 -18.33
CA LYS A 78 -19.19 -10.14 -19.35
C LYS A 78 -19.39 -8.63 -19.37
N ASP A 79 -20.54 -8.16 -18.88
CA ASP A 79 -20.90 -6.75 -18.80
C ASP A 79 -20.47 -6.06 -17.49
N GLN A 80 -19.79 -6.78 -16.61
CA GLN A 80 -19.30 -6.31 -15.32
C GLN A 80 -17.80 -6.07 -15.32
N VAL A 81 -17.37 -5.18 -14.42
CA VAL A 81 -15.95 -5.00 -14.08
C VAL A 81 -15.66 -5.71 -12.76
N PHE A 82 -14.53 -6.40 -12.73
CA PHE A 82 -13.96 -6.94 -11.50
C PHE A 82 -12.69 -6.18 -11.14
N SER A 83 -12.49 -5.94 -9.84
CA SER A 83 -11.24 -5.43 -9.28
C SER A 83 -10.90 -6.15 -7.98
N ASP A 84 -9.63 -6.33 -7.72
CA ASP A 84 -9.09 -6.66 -6.40
C ASP A 84 -8.40 -5.45 -5.79
N PHE A 85 -8.28 -5.42 -4.45
CA PHE A 85 -7.51 -4.42 -3.71
C PHE A 85 -6.33 -5.03 -2.95
N THR A 86 -5.88 -6.21 -3.36
CA THR A 86 -4.76 -6.90 -2.71
C THR A 86 -3.43 -6.17 -2.93
N SER A 87 -2.53 -6.29 -1.96
CA SER A 87 -1.20 -5.68 -2.01
C SER A 87 -0.18 -6.51 -2.78
N VAL A 88 -0.42 -7.80 -3.00
CA VAL A 88 0.45 -8.72 -3.76
C VAL A 88 -0.33 -9.22 -4.96
N LYS A 89 0.18 -9.01 -6.15
CA LYS A 89 -0.53 -9.30 -7.40
C LYS A 89 -0.22 -10.70 -7.97
N SER A 90 0.95 -11.24 -7.69
CA SER A 90 1.36 -12.59 -8.10
C SER A 90 0.51 -13.72 -7.52
N ILE A 91 -0.35 -13.43 -6.53
CA ILE A 91 -1.31 -14.41 -5.99
C ILE A 91 -2.56 -14.57 -6.87
N LEU A 92 -2.75 -13.68 -7.85
CA LEU A 92 -3.81 -13.74 -8.84
C LEU A 92 -3.22 -14.32 -10.13
N ASP A 93 -3.97 -15.18 -10.80
CA ASP A 93 -3.57 -15.67 -12.12
C ASP A 93 -3.85 -14.59 -13.19
N ASP A 94 -2.99 -14.56 -14.21
CA ASP A 94 -3.08 -13.70 -15.40
C ASP A 94 -3.86 -14.37 -16.54
N ASN A 95 -4.79 -15.24 -16.20
CA ASN A 95 -5.60 -15.99 -17.16
C ASN A 95 -6.52 -15.03 -17.97
N THR A 96 -6.97 -15.52 -19.10
CA THR A 96 -8.01 -14.82 -19.88
C THR A 96 -9.35 -14.92 -19.17
N TYR A 97 -10.00 -13.77 -18.99
CA TYR A 97 -11.30 -13.64 -18.35
C TYR A 97 -12.36 -13.20 -19.35
N ASP A 98 -13.60 -13.62 -19.15
CA ASP A 98 -14.77 -13.21 -19.96
C ASP A 98 -15.34 -11.86 -19.55
N PHE A 99 -14.81 -11.24 -18.48
CA PHE A 99 -15.21 -9.94 -17.93
C PHE A 99 -14.00 -8.99 -17.92
N GLU A 100 -14.27 -7.69 -17.81
CA GLU A 100 -13.20 -6.70 -17.67
C GLU A 100 -12.58 -6.79 -16.27
N PHE A 101 -11.28 -7.10 -16.20
CA PHE A 101 -10.52 -7.19 -14.95
C PHE A 101 -9.52 -6.05 -14.86
N ILE A 102 -9.71 -5.20 -13.86
CA ILE A 102 -8.81 -4.10 -13.50
C ILE A 102 -8.31 -4.32 -12.09
N SER A 103 -7.10 -4.83 -11.96
CA SER A 103 -6.47 -5.02 -10.66
C SER A 103 -6.08 -3.67 -10.06
N CYS A 104 -6.33 -3.45 -8.78
CA CYS A 104 -6.12 -2.18 -8.11
C CYS A 104 -5.36 -2.38 -6.80
N HIS A 105 -4.49 -1.42 -6.45
CA HIS A 105 -3.81 -1.43 -5.16
C HIS A 105 -3.83 -0.03 -4.54
N PRO A 106 -4.67 0.22 -3.53
CA PRO A 106 -4.58 1.42 -2.70
C PRO A 106 -3.27 1.40 -1.91
N LEU A 107 -2.37 2.37 -2.17
CA LEU A 107 -1.06 2.45 -1.52
C LEU A 107 -1.11 3.15 -0.16
N PHE A 108 -2.18 2.93 0.59
CA PHE A 108 -2.41 3.51 1.91
C PHE A 108 -3.22 2.55 2.79
N GLY A 109 -2.98 2.66 4.09
CA GLY A 109 -3.79 1.97 5.09
C GLY A 109 -5.12 2.69 5.35
N PRO A 110 -5.94 2.21 6.31
CA PRO A 110 -7.19 2.85 6.67
C PRO A 110 -6.90 4.28 7.16
N LEU A 111 -7.46 5.28 6.46
CA LEU A 111 -7.33 6.71 6.75
C LEU A 111 -8.71 7.35 6.83
N ASN A 112 -8.82 8.42 7.63
CA ASN A 112 -10.03 9.25 7.67
C ASN A 112 -10.20 10.09 6.40
N ASN A 113 -9.09 10.44 5.74
CA ASN A 113 -9.08 11.19 4.49
C ASN A 113 -8.16 10.51 3.47
N ILE A 114 -8.70 10.16 2.32
CA ILE A 114 -7.99 9.53 1.22
C ILE A 114 -7.61 10.50 0.09
N ILE A 115 -8.00 11.77 0.19
CA ILE A 115 -7.73 12.77 -0.85
C ILE A 115 -6.21 12.94 -1.01
N GLY A 116 -5.74 12.85 -2.25
CA GLY A 116 -4.32 12.93 -2.60
C GLY A 116 -3.53 11.64 -2.41
N GLN A 117 -4.15 10.58 -1.89
CA GLN A 117 -3.50 9.27 -1.76
C GLN A 117 -3.38 8.57 -3.13
N ASN A 118 -2.37 7.72 -3.26
CA ASN A 118 -2.11 6.99 -4.51
C ASN A 118 -2.90 5.68 -4.55
N ILE A 119 -3.42 5.37 -5.75
CA ILE A 119 -3.91 4.05 -6.11
C ILE A 119 -3.25 3.60 -7.42
N VAL A 120 -2.71 2.39 -7.42
CA VAL A 120 -2.24 1.74 -8.65
C VAL A 120 -3.40 1.03 -9.31
N THR A 121 -3.47 1.08 -10.63
CA THR A 121 -4.43 0.34 -11.44
C THR A 121 -3.71 -0.40 -12.55
N ILE A 122 -4.12 -1.64 -12.82
CA ILE A 122 -3.53 -2.53 -13.82
C ILE A 122 -4.68 -3.12 -14.62
N PRO A 123 -4.87 -2.71 -15.91
CA PRO A 123 -5.80 -3.40 -16.78
C PRO A 123 -5.25 -4.80 -17.10
N VAL A 124 -5.89 -5.84 -16.56
CA VAL A 124 -5.48 -7.25 -16.74
C VAL A 124 -6.14 -7.82 -17.97
N SER A 125 -7.36 -7.41 -18.28
CA SER A 125 -8.06 -7.80 -19.50
C SER A 125 -8.58 -6.59 -20.27
N ASP A 126 -8.80 -6.74 -21.56
CA ASP A 126 -9.38 -5.71 -22.40
C ASP A 126 -10.80 -5.37 -21.96
N GLY A 127 -11.16 -4.08 -22.06
CA GLY A 127 -12.50 -3.60 -21.75
C GLY A 127 -12.69 -2.13 -22.09
N SER A 128 -13.90 -1.63 -21.88
CA SER A 128 -14.27 -0.25 -22.20
C SER A 128 -14.50 0.64 -20.96
N LEU A 129 -14.45 0.06 -19.76
CA LEU A 129 -14.82 0.75 -18.53
C LEU A 129 -13.61 1.25 -17.72
N TYR A 130 -12.38 0.94 -18.15
CA TYR A 130 -11.17 1.37 -17.44
C TYR A 130 -11.11 2.89 -17.22
N ASP A 131 -11.41 3.68 -18.26
CA ASP A 131 -11.45 5.14 -18.11
C ASP A 131 -12.54 5.60 -17.12
N ASN A 132 -13.63 4.83 -17.00
CA ASN A 132 -14.71 5.11 -16.05
C ASN A 132 -14.25 4.85 -14.62
N ILE A 133 -13.54 3.75 -14.38
CA ILE A 133 -12.91 3.43 -13.09
C ILE A 133 -11.91 4.52 -12.68
N LYS A 134 -11.04 4.95 -13.60
CA LYS A 134 -10.11 6.07 -13.34
C LYS A 134 -10.85 7.36 -12.98
N ALA A 135 -11.94 7.66 -13.67
CA ALA A 135 -12.75 8.84 -13.39
C ALA A 135 -13.39 8.79 -12.00
N ILE A 136 -13.86 7.60 -11.57
CA ILE A 136 -14.41 7.39 -10.22
C ILE A 136 -13.34 7.61 -9.17
N PHE A 137 -12.15 6.98 -9.31
CA PHE A 137 -11.05 7.17 -8.35
C PHE A 137 -10.59 8.62 -8.26
N ASN A 138 -10.47 9.32 -9.39
CA ASN A 138 -10.15 10.75 -9.40
C ASN A 138 -11.24 11.58 -8.71
N LYS A 139 -12.52 11.23 -8.90
CA LYS A 139 -13.65 11.95 -8.27
C LYS A 139 -13.69 11.81 -6.76
N ILE A 140 -13.27 10.67 -6.22
CA ILE A 140 -13.09 10.49 -4.77
C ILE A 140 -11.77 11.05 -4.23
N GLY A 141 -10.97 11.69 -5.09
CA GLY A 141 -9.76 12.43 -4.72
C GLY A 141 -8.47 11.63 -4.74
N LEU A 142 -8.47 10.40 -5.28
CA LEU A 142 -7.27 9.58 -5.40
C LEU A 142 -6.42 10.00 -6.61
N LYS A 143 -5.11 9.85 -6.48
CA LYS A 143 -4.15 9.95 -7.58
C LYS A 143 -3.96 8.58 -8.19
N VAL A 144 -4.45 8.40 -9.43
CA VAL A 144 -4.36 7.12 -10.15
C VAL A 144 -3.04 7.01 -10.89
N THR A 145 -2.33 5.90 -10.69
CA THR A 145 -1.13 5.53 -11.46
C THR A 145 -1.39 4.18 -12.14
N GLU A 146 -1.28 4.17 -13.46
CA GLU A 146 -1.42 2.95 -14.25
C GLU A 146 -0.09 2.21 -14.34
N MET A 147 -0.11 0.89 -14.18
CA MET A 147 1.01 -0.02 -14.42
C MET A 147 0.64 -1.04 -15.50
N LYS A 148 1.65 -1.61 -16.15
CA LYS A 148 1.46 -2.44 -17.36
C LYS A 148 1.10 -3.89 -17.05
N SER A 149 1.53 -4.42 -15.90
CA SER A 149 1.32 -5.82 -15.55
C SER A 149 1.35 -6.03 -14.02
N LEU A 150 0.83 -7.18 -13.59
CA LEU A 150 0.90 -7.64 -12.21
C LEU A 150 2.35 -7.85 -11.77
N GLU A 151 3.21 -8.35 -12.66
CA GLU A 151 4.64 -8.54 -12.43
C GLU A 151 5.37 -7.20 -12.24
N GLU A 152 5.11 -6.21 -13.10
CA GLU A 152 5.68 -4.86 -12.94
C GLU A 152 5.30 -4.29 -11.58
N HIS A 153 4.04 -4.42 -11.18
CA HIS A 153 3.57 -3.98 -9.87
C HIS A 153 4.38 -4.61 -8.73
N ASP A 154 4.47 -5.94 -8.69
CA ASP A 154 5.13 -6.65 -7.59
C ASP A 154 6.63 -6.33 -7.53
N LYS A 155 7.27 -6.09 -8.68
CA LYS A 155 8.65 -5.60 -8.75
C LYS A 155 8.83 -4.22 -8.08
N TYR A 156 7.92 -3.27 -8.31
CA TYR A 156 7.97 -1.97 -7.61
C TYR A 156 7.60 -2.10 -6.13
N MET A 157 6.64 -2.97 -5.80
CA MET A 157 6.23 -3.18 -4.41
C MET A 157 7.30 -3.89 -3.58
N SER A 158 8.20 -4.64 -4.20
CA SER A 158 9.35 -5.22 -3.47
C SER A 158 10.28 -4.15 -2.89
N LEU A 159 10.42 -2.99 -3.55
CA LEU A 159 11.11 -1.83 -2.99
C LEU A 159 10.22 -1.05 -2.02
N ILE A 160 9.02 -0.66 -2.49
CA ILE A 160 8.13 0.28 -1.78
C ILE A 160 7.56 -0.33 -0.50
N GLN A 161 7.20 -1.60 -0.51
CA GLN A 161 6.62 -2.31 0.63
C GLN A 161 7.58 -3.35 1.20
N GLY A 162 8.11 -4.26 0.37
CA GLY A 162 8.95 -5.37 0.81
C GLY A 162 10.15 -4.88 1.60
N MET A 163 11.05 -4.14 0.99
CA MET A 163 12.27 -3.64 1.62
C MET A 163 11.97 -2.64 2.73
N THR A 164 10.99 -1.75 2.55
CA THR A 164 10.62 -0.76 3.58
C THR A 164 10.10 -1.45 4.84
N HIS A 165 9.12 -2.34 4.73
CA HIS A 165 8.56 -3.01 5.91
C HIS A 165 9.59 -3.93 6.57
N PHE A 166 10.36 -4.68 5.78
CA PHE A 166 11.44 -5.54 6.28
C PHE A 166 12.48 -4.73 7.07
N SER A 167 12.92 -3.58 6.55
CA SER A 167 13.90 -2.73 7.24
C SER A 167 13.39 -2.23 8.60
N HIS A 168 12.11 -1.87 8.71
CA HIS A 168 11.50 -1.47 9.98
C HIS A 168 11.38 -2.63 10.98
N VAL A 169 11.05 -3.84 10.50
CA VAL A 169 11.05 -5.05 11.34
C VAL A 169 12.47 -5.37 11.83
N CYS A 170 13.47 -5.30 10.94
CA CYS A 170 14.89 -5.47 11.32
C CYS A 170 15.32 -4.43 12.35
N PHE A 171 14.97 -3.16 12.13
CA PHE A 171 15.31 -2.06 13.04
C PHE A 171 14.76 -2.29 14.45
N THR A 172 13.46 -2.60 14.60
CA THR A 172 12.86 -2.86 15.91
C THR A 172 13.38 -4.13 16.55
N THR A 173 13.67 -5.16 15.75
CA THR A 173 14.29 -6.40 16.26
C THR A 173 15.71 -6.15 16.78
N ALA A 174 16.49 -5.33 16.10
CA ALA A 174 17.83 -4.94 16.54
C ALA A 174 17.78 -4.08 17.81
N MET A 175 16.85 -3.11 17.88
CA MET A 175 16.63 -2.32 19.10
C MET A 175 16.35 -3.20 20.31
N LYS A 176 15.45 -4.17 20.18
CA LYS A 176 15.13 -5.13 21.27
C LYS A 176 16.37 -5.89 21.74
N LYS A 177 17.29 -6.26 20.84
CA LYS A 177 18.53 -6.96 21.18
C LYS A 177 19.55 -6.09 21.90
N LEU A 178 19.50 -4.76 21.75
CA LEU A 178 20.36 -3.82 22.46
C LEU A 178 19.96 -3.66 23.93
N ASP A 179 18.75 -4.05 24.30
CA ASP A 179 18.21 -4.04 25.67
C ASP A 179 18.39 -2.67 26.38
N LEU A 180 18.20 -1.59 25.64
CA LEU A 180 18.28 -0.23 26.18
C LEU A 180 16.91 0.20 26.72
N ASP A 181 16.92 1.03 27.75
CA ASP A 181 15.72 1.67 28.30
C ASP A 181 15.09 2.57 27.21
N ILE A 182 13.90 2.17 26.73
CA ILE A 182 13.23 2.86 25.63
C ILE A 182 12.77 4.27 26.02
N ASP A 183 12.36 4.51 27.25
CA ASP A 183 11.92 5.82 27.71
C ASP A 183 13.09 6.80 27.67
N LYS A 184 14.26 6.35 28.15
CA LYS A 184 15.48 7.14 28.06
C LYS A 184 15.92 7.39 26.61
N VAL A 185 15.79 6.40 25.73
CA VAL A 185 16.06 6.58 24.30
C VAL A 185 15.13 7.63 23.70
N MET A 186 13.85 7.62 24.05
CA MET A 186 12.88 8.60 23.55
C MET A 186 13.13 10.01 24.08
N ASP A 187 13.66 10.15 25.29
CA ASP A 187 14.01 11.45 25.90
C ASP A 187 15.19 12.15 25.17
N ILE A 188 16.15 11.37 24.65
CA ILE A 188 17.38 11.89 24.04
C ILE A 188 17.42 11.74 22.52
N CYS A 189 16.36 11.26 21.89
CA CYS A 189 16.34 10.95 20.47
C CYS A 189 16.35 12.19 19.57
N SER A 190 17.01 12.07 18.41
CA SER A 190 16.93 13.08 17.36
C SER A 190 15.58 13.05 16.64
N PRO A 191 15.15 14.13 15.96
CA PRO A 191 13.92 14.13 15.16
C PRO A 191 13.91 13.04 14.06
N ILE A 192 15.05 12.74 13.45
CA ILE A 192 15.17 11.67 12.45
C ILE A 192 14.90 10.31 13.10
N TYR A 193 15.50 10.03 14.26
CA TYR A 193 15.24 8.79 15.00
C TYR A 193 13.78 8.68 15.39
N GLN A 194 13.19 9.76 15.90
CA GLN A 194 11.78 9.80 16.29
C GLN A 194 10.85 9.50 15.12
N SER A 195 11.12 10.06 13.94
CA SER A 195 10.36 9.74 12.72
C SER A 195 10.48 8.26 12.38
N ASN A 196 11.69 7.72 12.41
CA ASN A 196 11.94 6.32 12.09
C ASN A 196 11.22 5.36 13.05
N ILE A 197 11.30 5.60 14.37
CA ILE A 197 10.59 4.76 15.36
C ILE A 197 9.06 4.89 15.23
N SER A 198 8.54 6.06 14.88
CA SER A 198 7.11 6.26 14.65
C SER A 198 6.61 5.43 13.46
N PHE A 199 7.34 5.40 12.35
CA PHE A 199 7.00 4.54 11.21
C PHE A 199 7.19 3.06 11.52
N SER A 200 8.26 2.69 12.25
CA SER A 200 8.47 1.32 12.71
C SER A 200 7.34 0.85 13.61
N SER A 201 6.88 1.69 14.54
CA SER A 201 5.75 1.40 15.43
C SER A 201 4.43 1.22 14.66
N ARG A 202 4.24 1.97 13.57
CA ARG A 202 3.06 1.82 12.70
C ARG A 202 3.01 0.43 12.04
N ILE A 203 4.16 -0.12 11.68
CA ILE A 203 4.26 -1.45 11.06
C ILE A 203 4.16 -2.54 12.13
N THR A 204 4.96 -2.46 13.19
CA THR A 204 5.00 -3.49 14.25
C THR A 204 3.77 -3.50 15.15
N GLY A 205 3.05 -2.40 15.26
CA GLY A 205 1.76 -2.29 15.98
C GLY A 205 0.53 -2.46 15.08
N GLY A 206 0.72 -2.73 13.80
CA GLY A 206 -0.34 -2.96 12.83
C GLY A 206 -0.82 -4.41 12.80
N ASP A 207 -1.46 -4.80 11.70
CA ASP A 207 -1.92 -6.18 11.48
C ASP A 207 -0.74 -7.05 11.04
N GLU A 208 -0.31 -7.96 11.91
CA GLU A 208 0.82 -8.85 11.67
C GLU A 208 0.61 -9.76 10.44
N ASN A 209 -0.61 -10.21 10.20
CA ASN A 209 -0.88 -11.05 9.02
C ASN A 209 -0.70 -10.25 7.74
N LEU A 210 -1.22 -9.01 7.70
CA LEU A 210 -1.06 -8.14 6.54
C LEU A 210 0.41 -7.91 6.18
N TYR A 211 1.22 -7.48 7.16
CA TYR A 211 2.63 -7.18 6.90
C TYR A 211 3.46 -8.44 6.61
N THR A 212 3.14 -9.56 7.27
CA THR A 212 3.77 -10.85 6.98
C THR A 212 3.50 -11.27 5.53
N ASN A 213 2.25 -11.22 5.09
CA ASN A 213 1.89 -11.62 3.73
C ASN A 213 2.50 -10.67 2.68
N ILE A 214 2.53 -9.35 2.91
CA ILE A 214 3.21 -8.40 2.01
C ILE A 214 4.69 -8.76 1.84
N ILE A 215 5.36 -9.15 2.93
CA ILE A 215 6.80 -9.45 2.90
C ILE A 215 7.06 -10.84 2.33
N MET A 216 6.24 -11.85 2.65
CA MET A 216 6.51 -13.25 2.32
C MET A 216 5.90 -13.71 1.00
N ASP A 217 4.74 -13.15 0.60
CA ASP A 217 4.00 -13.66 -0.56
C ASP A 217 4.40 -13.00 -1.88
N ASN A 218 5.09 -11.84 -1.87
CA ASN A 218 5.63 -11.26 -3.08
C ASN A 218 6.96 -11.97 -3.46
N PRO A 219 7.00 -12.75 -4.55
CA PRO A 219 8.17 -13.57 -4.89
C PRO A 219 9.42 -12.73 -5.21
N THR A 220 9.24 -11.47 -5.66
CA THR A 220 10.38 -10.60 -5.99
C THR A 220 11.06 -10.01 -4.75
N ASN A 221 10.47 -10.15 -3.57
CA ASN A 221 11.06 -9.64 -2.33
C ASN A 221 12.38 -10.33 -1.98
N ILE A 222 12.53 -11.64 -2.23
CA ILE A 222 13.73 -12.38 -1.83
C ILE A 222 14.98 -11.76 -2.44
N ASP A 223 14.98 -11.49 -3.74
CA ASP A 223 16.14 -10.93 -4.45
C ASP A 223 16.44 -9.50 -3.99
N VAL A 224 15.40 -8.68 -3.79
CA VAL A 224 15.56 -7.29 -3.34
C VAL A 224 16.05 -7.23 -1.90
N LEU A 225 15.55 -8.09 -1.02
CA LEU A 225 15.99 -8.15 0.37
C LEU A 225 17.43 -8.70 0.48
N GLN A 226 17.80 -9.69 -0.33
CA GLN A 226 19.18 -10.17 -0.38
C GLN A 226 20.13 -9.05 -0.84
N MET A 227 19.79 -8.32 -1.91
CA MET A 227 20.56 -7.17 -2.37
C MET A 227 20.71 -6.09 -1.28
N TYR A 228 19.65 -5.82 -0.52
CA TYR A 228 19.67 -4.88 0.61
C TYR A 228 20.63 -5.35 1.72
N LEU A 229 20.60 -6.62 2.08
CA LEU A 229 21.51 -7.20 3.07
C LEU A 229 22.96 -7.19 2.61
N ASP A 230 23.22 -7.54 1.34
CA ASP A 230 24.57 -7.51 0.75
C ASP A 230 25.14 -6.08 0.73
N THR A 231 24.30 -5.10 0.40
CA THR A 231 24.67 -3.67 0.45
C THR A 231 24.97 -3.24 1.88
N SER A 232 24.15 -3.65 2.84
CA SER A 232 24.37 -3.35 4.27
C SER A 232 25.68 -3.95 4.77
N ASN A 233 26.00 -5.18 4.38
CA ASN A 233 27.25 -5.84 4.73
C ASN A 233 28.47 -5.12 4.12
N LYS A 234 28.41 -4.70 2.85
CA LYS A 234 29.50 -3.92 2.23
C LYS A 234 29.77 -2.60 2.96
N LEU A 235 28.72 -1.88 3.33
CA LEU A 235 28.85 -0.66 4.12
C LEU A 235 29.45 -0.94 5.51
N LEU A 236 29.07 -2.05 6.14
CA LEU A 236 29.63 -2.47 7.41
C LEU A 236 31.13 -2.77 7.32
N GLU A 237 31.60 -3.43 6.26
CA GLU A 237 33.02 -3.66 6.04
C GLU A 237 33.81 -2.33 5.85
N MET A 238 33.27 -1.39 5.07
CA MET A 238 33.88 -0.05 4.96
C MET A 238 34.04 0.64 6.33
N ILE A 239 33.07 0.46 7.24
CA ILE A 239 33.12 1.01 8.61
C ILE A 239 34.23 0.31 9.43
N LYS A 240 34.32 -1.02 9.35
CA LYS A 240 35.36 -1.80 10.06
C LYS A 240 36.76 -1.40 9.60
N ASP A 241 36.93 -1.24 8.29
CA ASP A 241 38.22 -0.89 7.67
C ASP A 241 38.55 0.60 7.77
N LYS A 242 37.63 1.41 8.32
CA LYS A 242 37.69 2.88 8.37
C LYS A 242 37.94 3.50 6.98
N ASN A 243 37.36 2.94 5.95
CA ASN A 243 37.48 3.41 4.58
C ASN A 243 36.56 4.63 4.36
N TYR A 244 37.01 5.78 4.82
CA TYR A 244 36.23 7.03 4.78
C TYR A 244 35.96 7.52 3.35
N ASP A 245 36.85 7.28 2.43
CA ASP A 245 36.75 7.84 1.07
C ASP A 245 35.72 7.09 0.26
N ASP A 246 35.74 5.77 0.23
CA ASP A 246 34.71 4.97 -0.43
C ASP A 246 33.33 5.18 0.23
N PHE A 247 33.30 5.34 1.55
CA PHE A 247 32.03 5.62 2.25
C PHE A 247 31.45 6.99 1.86
N LYS A 248 32.29 8.05 1.71
CA LYS A 248 31.87 9.36 1.20
C LYS A 248 31.44 9.30 -0.26
N ASP A 249 32.12 8.53 -1.08
CA ASP A 249 31.76 8.37 -2.49
C ASP A 249 30.37 7.72 -2.61
N ASN A 250 30.03 6.77 -1.74
CA ASN A 250 28.68 6.22 -1.65
C ASN A 250 27.62 7.30 -1.38
N PHE A 251 27.90 8.30 -0.52
CA PHE A 251 27.00 9.44 -0.32
C PHE A 251 26.84 10.30 -1.59
N LYS A 252 27.90 10.49 -2.36
CA LYS A 252 27.85 11.26 -3.61
C LYS A 252 27.00 10.55 -4.66
N ASP A 253 27.20 9.24 -4.81
CA ASP A 253 26.44 8.40 -5.74
C ASP A 253 24.95 8.38 -5.40
N ASN A 254 24.61 8.19 -4.12
CA ASN A 254 23.22 8.25 -3.66
C ASN A 254 22.59 9.64 -3.88
N ARG A 255 23.34 10.71 -3.70
CA ARG A 255 22.90 12.07 -3.97
C ARG A 255 22.63 12.28 -5.46
N GLU A 256 23.50 11.78 -6.32
CA GLU A 256 23.31 11.87 -7.77
C GLU A 256 22.07 11.09 -8.22
N TYR A 257 21.87 9.90 -7.67
CA TYR A 257 20.68 9.10 -7.95
C TYR A 257 19.38 9.82 -7.57
N LEU A 258 19.35 10.51 -6.44
CA LEU A 258 18.17 11.21 -5.92
C LEU A 258 18.06 12.67 -6.35
N LYS A 259 19.04 13.21 -7.10
CA LYS A 259 19.24 14.66 -7.32
C LYS A 259 17.98 15.48 -7.63
N ASN A 260 17.09 14.96 -8.46
CA ASN A 260 15.87 15.65 -8.86
C ASN A 260 14.77 15.67 -7.78
N HIS A 261 14.95 14.90 -6.72
CA HIS A 261 13.96 14.71 -5.67
C HIS A 261 14.42 15.23 -4.30
N ILE A 262 15.74 15.36 -4.08
CA ILE A 262 16.33 15.66 -2.76
C ILE A 262 15.73 16.91 -2.13
N SER A 263 15.66 18.04 -2.84
CA SER A 263 15.16 19.30 -2.28
C SER A 263 13.73 19.15 -1.77
N ASN A 264 12.83 18.64 -2.62
CA ASN A 264 11.43 18.42 -2.24
C ASN A 264 11.29 17.45 -1.07
N MET A 265 12.09 16.38 -1.04
CA MET A 265 12.03 15.39 0.04
C MET A 265 12.57 15.94 1.37
N ILE A 266 13.58 16.83 1.33
CA ILE A 266 14.05 17.55 2.51
C ILE A 266 12.95 18.48 3.02
N ASP A 267 12.27 19.24 2.16
CA ASP A 267 11.17 20.12 2.56
C ASP A 267 10.01 19.35 3.20
N GLN A 268 9.65 18.18 2.63
CA GLN A 268 8.65 17.28 3.23
C GLN A 268 9.10 16.75 4.60
N SER A 269 10.38 16.37 4.72
CA SER A 269 10.96 15.92 6.00
C SER A 269 10.91 17.02 7.06
N ASN A 270 11.30 18.25 6.71
CA ASN A 270 11.23 19.41 7.60
C ASN A 270 9.79 19.67 8.08
N PHE A 271 8.82 19.64 7.16
CA PHE A 271 7.40 19.77 7.50
C PHE A 271 6.93 18.70 8.50
N LEU A 272 7.31 17.43 8.29
CA LEU A 272 6.96 16.34 9.20
C LEU A 272 7.58 16.55 10.59
N ILE A 273 8.85 16.96 10.67
CA ILE A 273 9.58 17.24 11.91
C ILE A 273 8.90 18.36 12.68
N ASP A 274 8.53 19.46 12.00
CA ASP A 274 7.82 20.59 12.62
C ASP A 274 6.46 20.14 13.18
N LYS A 275 5.70 19.34 12.43
CA LYS A 275 4.41 18.80 12.89
C LYS A 275 4.53 17.85 14.07
N MET A 276 5.59 17.06 14.13
CA MET A 276 5.87 16.22 15.31
C MET A 276 6.20 17.07 16.55
N ALA A 277 6.94 18.16 16.39
CA ALA A 277 7.21 19.08 17.50
C ALA A 277 5.93 19.79 18.00
N GLU A 278 5.04 20.19 17.10
CA GLU A 278 3.72 20.73 17.45
C GLU A 278 2.86 19.70 18.21
N PHE A 279 2.83 18.45 17.78
CA PHE A 279 2.10 17.36 18.42
C PHE A 279 2.56 17.13 19.86
N LYS A 280 3.89 17.11 20.11
CA LYS A 280 4.45 17.01 21.48
C LYS A 280 4.01 18.16 22.38
N LYS A 281 4.00 19.40 21.87
CA LYS A 281 3.54 20.57 22.66
C LYS A 281 2.06 20.49 23.03
N GLY A 282 1.23 19.91 22.17
CA GLY A 282 -0.19 19.69 22.44
C GLY A 282 -0.43 18.65 23.55
N SER A 283 0.28 17.53 23.48
CA SER A 283 0.15 16.42 24.44
C SER A 283 0.58 16.79 25.87
N ASN A 284 1.56 17.73 26.01
CA ASN A 284 2.01 18.19 27.32
C ASN A 284 1.06 19.21 27.98
N LYS A 285 -0.05 19.61 27.34
CA LYS A 285 -1.05 20.52 27.94
C LYS A 285 -2.24 19.77 28.56
N GLU A 286 -2.35 18.47 28.33
CA GLU A 286 -3.43 17.62 28.85
C GLU A 286 -2.99 16.72 30.00
N SER A 287 -1.72 16.76 30.39
CA SER A 287 -1.14 16.09 31.55
C SER A 287 -0.86 17.11 32.68
#